data_9e12149ad417cb425c9c14dfa9270651
#
_entry.id   9e12149ad417cb425c9c14dfa9270651
#
_cell.length_a   1.000
_cell.length_b   1.000
_cell.length_c   1.000
_cell.angle_alpha   90.00
_cell.angle_beta   90.00
_cell.angle_gamma   90.00
#
_symmetry.space_group_name_H-M   'P 1'
#
loop_
_entity.id
_entity.type
_entity.pdbx_description
1 polymer ?
#
loop_
_entity_poly.entity_id
_entity_poly.type
_entity_poly.pdbx_seq_one_letter_code
_entity_poly.pdbx_strand_id
1 'polypeptide(L)'
;MEKSVAPITGFVKMANYITKVKGTNKMLSLQIRIVRAFLLLATAFFITGCFSSNPRDIQAFVKPCQTDVTTEKYVLQPPDEVEVHCARIPELNLQRQQIRPDGKLSFEVLGEFQAAGKTPEEVADIIKQKASTLYALVGDQPIEVRVTAFKSKVYYVLGQVVQPGPKPYTGRDSVITAVSAAQPNPMAWLERIQVIRPSNDEKVKAKIFEVNFDRMAAHGELGKNVLLQEGDIIYVPPTILAAVGKTVQEILAPITSTATTITVIQRAAVGPAATQSGP
;
A
#
# COMPACT_ATOMS: atom_id res chain seq x y z
N MET A 1 -30.84 -35.47 -90.25
CA MET A 1 -29.73 -34.75 -89.60
C MET A 1 -30.28 -34.00 -88.41
N GLU A 2 -30.25 -34.60 -87.28
CA GLU A 2 -30.85 -34.11 -86.04
C GLU A 2 -29.70 -33.74 -85.07
N LYS A 3 -29.57 -32.44 -84.74
CA LYS A 3 -28.55 -32.00 -83.80
C LYS A 3 -29.15 -32.02 -82.38
N SER A 4 -28.64 -32.93 -81.59
CA SER A 4 -28.87 -33.03 -80.14
C SER A 4 -28.44 -31.80 -79.43
N VAL A 5 -29.38 -31.24 -78.72
CA VAL A 5 -29.15 -30.11 -77.74
C VAL A 5 -28.83 -30.75 -76.38
N ALA A 6 -27.64 -30.56 -75.88
CA ALA A 6 -27.20 -31.01 -74.55
C ALA A 6 -27.86 -30.16 -73.41
N PRO A 7 -28.16 -30.76 -72.28
CA PRO A 7 -29.02 -30.11 -71.25
C PRO A 7 -28.26 -29.14 -70.36
N ILE A 8 -28.94 -28.01 -69.99
CA ILE A 8 -28.55 -26.91 -69.16
C ILE A 8 -28.57 -27.28 -67.64
N THR A 9 -28.11 -28.47 -67.28
CA THR A 9 -28.14 -28.92 -65.86
C THR A 9 -26.93 -28.46 -65.00
N GLY A 10 -25.85 -27.99 -65.69
CA GLY A 10 -24.64 -27.53 -64.97
C GLY A 10 -24.79 -26.15 -64.32
N PHE A 11 -25.57 -25.26 -64.96
CA PHE A 11 -25.70 -23.88 -64.46
C PHE A 11 -26.55 -23.75 -63.17
N VAL A 12 -27.57 -24.60 -63.07
CA VAL A 12 -28.46 -24.61 -61.85
C VAL A 12 -27.72 -25.16 -60.62
N LYS A 13 -26.81 -26.15 -60.78
CA LYS A 13 -25.99 -26.66 -59.71
C LYS A 13 -24.97 -25.61 -59.21
N MET A 14 -24.39 -24.83 -60.11
CA MET A 14 -23.42 -23.78 -59.76
C MET A 14 -24.07 -22.58 -59.07
N ALA A 15 -25.26 -22.17 -59.52
CA ALA A 15 -26.04 -21.12 -58.91
C ALA A 15 -26.47 -21.49 -57.46
N ASN A 16 -26.87 -22.74 -57.23
CA ASN A 16 -27.22 -23.25 -55.89
C ASN A 16 -26.00 -23.38 -54.98
N TYR A 17 -24.81 -23.65 -55.51
CA TYR A 17 -23.58 -23.68 -54.74
C TYR A 17 -23.16 -22.26 -54.31
N ILE A 18 -23.26 -21.25 -55.19
CA ILE A 18 -22.96 -19.85 -54.91
C ILE A 18 -23.93 -19.24 -53.90
N THR A 19 -25.21 -19.58 -53.94
CA THR A 19 -26.22 -19.14 -52.98
C THR A 19 -25.99 -19.80 -51.61
N LYS A 20 -25.59 -21.06 -51.55
CA LYS A 20 -25.26 -21.78 -50.33
C LYS A 20 -23.99 -21.22 -49.63
N VAL A 21 -22.94 -20.88 -50.42
CA VAL A 21 -21.71 -20.24 -49.90
C VAL A 21 -21.97 -18.80 -49.42
N LYS A 22 -22.83 -18.04 -50.13
CA LYS A 22 -23.26 -16.70 -49.63
C LYS A 22 -24.09 -16.76 -48.35
N GLY A 23 -24.92 -17.78 -48.17
CA GLY A 23 -25.71 -18.01 -46.95
C GLY A 23 -24.83 -18.33 -45.73
N THR A 24 -23.80 -19.20 -45.92
CA THR A 24 -22.86 -19.54 -44.84
C THR A 24 -22.00 -18.35 -44.41
N ASN A 25 -21.56 -17.53 -45.38
CA ASN A 25 -20.82 -16.29 -45.05
C ASN A 25 -21.67 -15.25 -44.29
N LYS A 26 -22.98 -15.18 -44.59
CA LYS A 26 -23.91 -14.31 -43.89
C LYS A 26 -24.16 -14.78 -42.46
N MET A 27 -24.33 -16.08 -42.22
CA MET A 27 -24.44 -16.66 -40.89
C MET A 27 -23.15 -16.51 -40.08
N LEU A 28 -22.00 -16.75 -40.70
CA LEU A 28 -20.70 -16.58 -40.05
C LEU A 28 -20.45 -15.12 -39.67
N SER A 29 -20.80 -14.16 -40.56
CA SER A 29 -20.68 -12.73 -40.26
C SER A 29 -21.62 -12.26 -39.14
N LEU A 30 -22.81 -12.85 -39.05
CA LEU A 30 -23.76 -12.59 -37.97
C LEU A 30 -23.25 -13.13 -36.63
N GLN A 31 -22.71 -14.35 -36.63
CA GLN A 31 -22.11 -14.94 -35.41
C GLN A 31 -20.89 -14.12 -34.91
N ILE A 32 -20.03 -13.69 -35.82
CA ILE A 32 -18.89 -12.83 -35.47
C ILE A 32 -19.36 -11.48 -34.87
N ARG A 33 -20.44 -10.91 -35.41
CA ARG A 33 -21.03 -9.67 -34.86
C ARG A 33 -21.64 -9.88 -33.48
N ILE A 34 -22.33 -10.99 -33.26
CA ILE A 34 -22.90 -11.36 -31.97
C ILE A 34 -21.80 -11.60 -30.94
N VAL A 35 -20.74 -12.35 -31.29
CA VAL A 35 -19.59 -12.59 -30.40
C VAL A 35 -18.88 -11.30 -30.06
N ARG A 36 -18.67 -10.39 -31.04
CA ARG A 36 -18.08 -9.06 -30.77
C ARG A 36 -18.97 -8.19 -29.90
N ALA A 37 -20.28 -8.19 -30.10
CA ALA A 37 -21.23 -7.48 -29.26
C ALA A 37 -21.25 -8.03 -27.83
N PHE A 38 -21.17 -9.35 -27.68
CA PHE A 38 -21.11 -10.01 -26.38
C PHE A 38 -19.77 -9.74 -25.66
N LEU A 39 -18.67 -9.70 -26.39
CA LEU A 39 -17.35 -9.34 -25.87
C LEU A 39 -17.32 -7.88 -25.39
N LEU A 40 -17.90 -6.96 -26.17
CA LEU A 40 -18.01 -5.54 -25.81
C LEU A 40 -18.96 -5.32 -24.62
N LEU A 41 -20.04 -6.10 -24.53
CA LEU A 41 -20.94 -6.05 -23.38
C LEU A 41 -20.30 -6.60 -22.12
N ALA A 42 -19.52 -7.70 -22.22
CA ALA A 42 -18.76 -8.28 -21.14
C ALA A 42 -17.66 -7.33 -20.65
N THR A 43 -16.96 -6.63 -21.54
CA THR A 43 -15.95 -5.62 -21.15
C THR A 43 -16.59 -4.42 -20.47
N ALA A 44 -17.78 -3.98 -20.87
CA ALA A 44 -18.51 -2.90 -20.21
C ALA A 44 -18.94 -3.27 -18.78
N PHE A 45 -19.22 -4.55 -18.51
CA PHE A 45 -19.61 -5.03 -17.18
C PHE A 45 -18.43 -5.07 -16.17
N PHE A 46 -17.19 -5.21 -16.65
CA PHE A 46 -16.01 -5.20 -15.80
C PHE A 46 -15.54 -3.80 -15.36
N ILE A 47 -16.10 -2.72 -15.95
CA ILE A 47 -15.69 -1.33 -15.66
C ILE A 47 -16.45 -0.75 -14.46
N THR A 48 -17.54 -1.36 -14.00
CA THR A 48 -18.29 -0.92 -12.83
C THR A 48 -17.70 -1.47 -11.52
N GLY A 49 -16.41 -1.26 -11.31
CA GLY A 49 -15.80 -1.41 -9.99
C GLY A 49 -16.33 -0.29 -9.08
N CYS A 50 -17.30 -0.59 -8.22
CA CYS A 50 -17.80 0.35 -7.23
C CYS A 50 -16.72 0.68 -6.20
N PHE A 51 -15.94 1.73 -6.47
CA PHE A 51 -15.27 2.46 -5.41
C PHE A 51 -16.29 3.44 -4.82
N SER A 52 -16.87 3.12 -3.67
CA SER A 52 -17.78 4.03 -3.00
C SER A 52 -16.99 4.88 -2.01
N SER A 53 -16.64 6.11 -2.40
CA SER A 53 -16.29 7.14 -1.44
C SER A 53 -17.58 7.81 -0.95
N ASN A 54 -17.73 7.95 0.36
CA ASN A 54 -18.88 8.65 0.93
C ASN A 54 -18.50 10.13 1.16
N PRO A 55 -19.06 11.09 0.39
CA PRO A 55 -18.70 12.49 0.56
C PRO A 55 -19.09 13.08 1.93
N ARG A 56 -19.94 12.40 2.70
CA ARG A 56 -20.27 12.81 4.09
C ARG A 56 -19.13 12.51 5.08
N ASP A 57 -18.26 11.58 4.77
CA ASP A 57 -17.13 11.24 5.64
C ASP A 57 -16.01 12.28 5.60
N ILE A 58 -15.97 13.14 4.58
CA ILE A 58 -15.05 14.28 4.49
C ILE A 58 -15.10 15.16 5.76
N GLN A 59 -16.28 15.45 6.28
CA GLN A 59 -16.43 16.34 7.45
C GLN A 59 -15.81 15.72 8.72
N ALA A 60 -15.81 14.41 8.84
CA ALA A 60 -15.17 13.72 9.95
C ALA A 60 -13.64 13.78 9.89
N PHE A 61 -13.05 13.94 8.68
CA PHE A 61 -11.61 14.05 8.49
C PHE A 61 -11.09 15.50 8.57
N VAL A 62 -11.91 16.48 8.18
CA VAL A 62 -11.50 17.90 8.15
C VAL A 62 -11.55 18.56 9.52
N LYS A 63 -12.46 18.13 10.41
CA LYS A 63 -12.61 18.70 11.76
C LYS A 63 -11.36 18.65 12.66
N PRO A 64 -10.52 17.59 12.63
CA PRO A 64 -9.33 17.53 13.49
C PRO A 64 -8.24 18.55 13.14
N CYS A 65 -8.33 19.21 11.98
CA CYS A 65 -7.33 20.16 11.51
C CYS A 65 -7.17 21.40 12.42
N GLN A 66 -8.11 21.62 13.32
CA GLN A 66 -8.12 22.79 14.23
C GLN A 66 -7.73 22.45 15.66
N THR A 67 -7.47 21.19 15.97
CA THR A 67 -6.92 20.83 17.28
C THR A 67 -5.44 21.19 17.26
N ASP A 68 -5.07 22.14 18.07
CA ASP A 68 -3.67 22.54 18.29
C ASP A 68 -2.96 21.34 18.93
N VAL A 69 -2.27 20.55 18.12
CA VAL A 69 -1.57 19.32 18.56
C VAL A 69 -0.48 19.65 19.56
N THR A 70 -0.12 20.94 19.64
CA THR A 70 0.87 21.47 20.62
C THR A 70 0.32 21.61 22.03
N THR A 71 -1.01 21.55 22.23
CA THR A 71 -1.63 21.68 23.57
C THR A 71 -1.89 20.34 24.24
N GLU A 72 -1.93 19.23 23.51
CA GLU A 72 -2.03 17.91 24.13
C GLU A 72 -0.64 17.41 24.55
N LYS A 73 -0.47 17.19 25.87
CA LYS A 73 0.75 16.59 26.41
C LYS A 73 0.91 15.18 25.85
N TYR A 74 2.07 14.93 25.26
CA TYR A 74 2.38 13.61 24.74
C TYR A 74 2.45 12.59 25.88
N VAL A 75 1.73 11.50 25.74
CA VAL A 75 1.72 10.38 26.69
C VAL A 75 2.55 9.24 26.10
N LEU A 76 3.58 8.85 26.84
CA LEU A 76 4.51 7.78 26.49
C LEU A 76 3.81 6.43 26.44
N GLN A 77 4.14 5.63 25.41
CA GLN A 77 3.63 4.26 25.23
C GLN A 77 4.73 3.33 24.69
N PRO A 78 4.65 2.01 24.93
CA PRO A 78 5.53 1.08 24.24
C PRO A 78 5.29 1.12 22.72
N PRO A 79 6.30 1.07 21.88
CA PRO A 79 7.73 0.97 22.13
C PRO A 79 8.50 2.29 21.92
N ASP A 80 8.02 3.44 22.44
CA ASP A 80 8.71 4.73 22.33
C ASP A 80 10.12 4.68 22.91
N GLU A 81 11.01 5.51 22.37
CA GLU A 81 12.37 5.68 22.88
C GLU A 81 12.52 7.04 23.56
N VAL A 82 13.09 7.04 24.73
CA VAL A 82 13.39 8.23 25.51
C VAL A 82 14.88 8.35 25.79
N GLU A 83 15.37 9.57 25.87
CA GLU A 83 16.72 9.92 26.25
C GLU A 83 16.70 10.82 27.47
N VAL A 84 17.49 10.49 28.47
CA VAL A 84 17.59 11.26 29.71
C VAL A 84 18.76 12.23 29.61
N HIS A 85 18.51 13.51 29.88
CA HIS A 85 19.52 14.54 29.99
C HIS A 85 19.71 14.95 31.45
N CYS A 86 20.89 14.66 31.99
CA CYS A 86 21.25 15.01 33.37
C CYS A 86 22.75 15.34 33.45
N ALA A 87 23.09 16.62 33.53
CA ALA A 87 24.50 17.06 33.52
C ALA A 87 25.31 16.64 34.76
N ARG A 88 24.64 16.32 35.87
CA ARG A 88 25.29 16.02 37.16
C ARG A 88 25.49 14.54 37.43
N ILE A 89 24.79 13.68 36.73
CA ILE A 89 24.87 12.22 36.90
C ILE A 89 25.35 11.65 35.57
N PRO A 90 26.65 11.46 35.34
CA PRO A 90 27.19 11.02 34.08
C PRO A 90 26.62 9.66 33.62
N GLU A 91 26.29 8.80 34.55
CA GLU A 91 25.73 7.46 34.30
C GLU A 91 24.31 7.51 33.71
N LEU A 92 23.58 8.59 33.93
CA LEU A 92 22.24 8.78 33.38
C LEU A 92 22.22 9.71 32.19
N ASN A 93 23.29 10.49 31.97
CA ASN A 93 23.32 11.49 30.91
C ASN A 93 23.40 10.86 29.54
N LEU A 94 22.50 11.28 28.63
CA LEU A 94 22.40 10.78 27.25
C LEU A 94 22.09 9.28 27.16
N GLN A 95 21.58 8.68 28.23
CA GLN A 95 21.10 7.30 28.18
C GLN A 95 19.79 7.21 27.40
N ARG A 96 19.78 6.36 26.39
CA ARG A 96 18.59 6.04 25.59
C ARG A 96 18.01 4.72 26.05
N GLN A 97 16.71 4.73 26.29
CA GLN A 97 15.98 3.53 26.68
C GLN A 97 14.67 3.45 25.91
N GLN A 98 14.33 2.25 25.48
CA GLN A 98 13.04 1.96 24.87
C GLN A 98 12.07 1.50 25.96
N ILE A 99 10.84 2.02 25.90
CA ILE A 99 9.77 1.55 26.78
C ILE A 99 9.44 0.11 26.43
N ARG A 100 9.56 -0.77 27.39
CA ARG A 100 9.30 -2.20 27.23
C ARG A 100 7.81 -2.48 27.03
N PRO A 101 7.43 -3.65 26.49
CA PRO A 101 6.02 -4.03 26.35
C PRO A 101 5.21 -4.04 27.66
N ASP A 102 5.89 -4.22 28.81
CA ASP A 102 5.27 -4.10 30.15
C ASP A 102 5.08 -2.64 30.62
N GLY A 103 5.43 -1.67 29.76
CA GLY A 103 5.30 -0.25 30.02
C GLY A 103 6.38 0.36 30.89
N LYS A 104 7.43 -0.38 31.22
CA LYS A 104 8.50 0.07 32.10
C LYS A 104 9.72 0.56 31.35
N LEU A 105 10.44 1.48 31.96
CA LEU A 105 11.83 1.82 31.66
C LEU A 105 12.76 1.15 32.68
N SER A 106 13.94 0.76 32.22
CA SER A 106 14.97 0.13 33.07
C SER A 106 16.29 0.87 32.91
N PHE A 107 16.78 1.46 33.98
CA PHE A 107 18.11 2.07 34.05
C PHE A 107 18.96 1.29 35.05
N GLU A 108 20.22 1.08 34.72
CA GLU A 108 21.14 0.29 35.53
C GLU A 108 21.23 0.79 36.99
N VAL A 109 21.27 2.12 37.16
CA VAL A 109 21.41 2.75 38.45
C VAL A 109 20.08 2.95 39.18
N LEU A 110 18.99 3.27 38.43
CA LEU A 110 17.70 3.64 39.02
C LEU A 110 16.75 2.45 39.18
N GLY A 111 17.11 1.31 38.56
CA GLY A 111 16.21 0.16 38.45
C GLY A 111 15.04 0.39 37.50
N GLU A 112 13.98 -0.37 37.70
CA GLU A 112 12.78 -0.33 36.86
C GLU A 112 11.71 0.59 37.43
N PHE A 113 10.94 1.26 36.56
CA PHE A 113 9.76 2.01 36.92
C PHE A 113 8.79 2.16 35.75
N GLN A 114 7.52 2.42 36.07
CA GLN A 114 6.45 2.58 35.08
C GLN A 114 6.58 3.93 34.37
N ALA A 115 6.65 3.90 33.02
CA ALA A 115 6.72 5.07 32.16
C ALA A 115 5.51 5.18 31.21
N ALA A 116 4.95 4.04 30.77
CA ALA A 116 3.77 4.06 29.93
C ALA A 116 2.58 4.70 30.65
N GLY A 117 1.85 5.54 29.92
CA GLY A 117 0.73 6.32 30.46
C GLY A 117 1.14 7.64 31.13
N LYS A 118 2.45 7.96 31.16
CA LYS A 118 2.99 9.20 31.75
C LYS A 118 3.54 10.13 30.68
N THR A 119 3.61 11.41 31.01
CA THR A 119 4.30 12.39 30.15
C THR A 119 5.82 12.34 30.39
N PRO A 120 6.65 12.83 29.44
CA PRO A 120 8.09 12.94 29.65
C PRO A 120 8.48 13.73 30.92
N GLU A 121 7.70 14.76 31.27
CA GLU A 121 7.90 15.57 32.47
C GLU A 121 7.65 14.74 33.73
N GLU A 122 6.55 13.98 33.78
CA GLU A 122 6.25 13.10 34.93
C GLU A 122 7.31 12.00 35.10
N VAL A 123 7.86 11.50 34.01
CA VAL A 123 8.96 10.54 34.03
C VAL A 123 10.25 11.19 34.51
N ALA A 124 10.53 12.44 34.12
CA ALA A 124 11.65 13.19 34.63
C ALA A 124 11.56 13.41 36.16
N ASP A 125 10.37 13.70 36.68
CA ASP A 125 10.13 13.84 38.12
C ASP A 125 10.38 12.52 38.88
N ILE A 126 9.95 11.39 38.33
CA ILE A 126 10.22 10.07 38.92
C ILE A 126 11.72 9.79 38.95
N ILE A 127 12.43 10.08 37.84
CA ILE A 127 13.89 9.94 37.79
C ILE A 127 14.56 10.84 38.83
N LYS A 128 14.12 12.10 38.94
CA LYS A 128 14.63 13.04 39.92
C LYS A 128 14.43 12.53 41.38
N GLN A 129 13.25 12.02 41.67
CA GLN A 129 12.95 11.43 42.98
C GLN A 129 13.85 10.21 43.28
N LYS A 130 13.98 9.30 42.37
CA LYS A 130 14.84 8.13 42.55
C LYS A 130 16.32 8.51 42.63
N ALA A 131 16.79 9.42 41.81
CA ALA A 131 18.16 9.91 41.81
C ALA A 131 18.50 10.62 43.12
N SER A 132 17.58 11.39 43.70
CA SER A 132 17.79 12.10 44.96
C SER A 132 18.02 11.16 46.16
N THR A 133 17.53 9.92 46.09
CA THR A 133 17.77 8.91 47.14
C THR A 133 19.15 8.26 47.05
N LEU A 134 19.75 8.23 45.83
CA LEU A 134 21.03 7.57 45.56
C LEU A 134 22.21 8.55 45.52
N TYR A 135 21.94 9.77 45.06
CA TYR A 135 22.92 10.82 44.89
C TYR A 135 22.56 12.03 45.79
N ALA A 136 23.54 12.58 46.51
CA ALA A 136 23.37 13.82 47.29
C ALA A 136 23.22 15.02 46.32
N LEU A 137 22.05 15.16 45.69
CA LEU A 137 21.76 16.25 44.79
C LEU A 137 21.55 17.55 45.59
N VAL A 138 22.50 18.47 45.48
CA VAL A 138 22.42 19.79 46.12
C VAL A 138 21.82 20.78 45.12
N GLY A 139 20.67 21.37 45.48
CA GLY A 139 19.98 22.38 44.69
C GLY A 139 18.98 21.79 43.68
N ASP A 140 18.28 22.66 42.95
CA ASP A 140 17.35 22.26 41.91
C ASP A 140 18.13 21.83 40.64
N GLN A 141 18.15 20.54 40.38
CA GLN A 141 18.86 19.98 39.24
C GLN A 141 17.84 19.63 38.15
N PRO A 142 17.93 20.25 37.00
CA PRO A 142 17.06 19.88 35.88
C PRO A 142 17.44 18.48 35.35
N ILE A 143 16.50 17.56 35.45
CA ILE A 143 16.53 16.31 34.71
C ILE A 143 15.49 16.44 33.63
N GLU A 144 15.90 16.27 32.37
CA GLU A 144 15.01 16.36 31.23
C GLU A 144 14.91 15.00 30.55
N VAL A 145 13.71 14.61 30.22
CA VAL A 145 13.44 13.40 29.42
C VAL A 145 12.92 13.83 28.07
N ARG A 146 13.61 13.45 27.01
CA ARG A 146 13.24 13.74 25.63
C ARG A 146 12.83 12.48 24.93
N VAL A 147 11.75 12.53 24.16
CA VAL A 147 11.37 11.43 23.25
C VAL A 147 12.23 11.54 22.00
N THR A 148 13.07 10.55 21.77
CA THR A 148 13.97 10.50 20.60
C THR A 148 13.31 9.78 19.42
N ALA A 149 12.39 8.85 19.68
CA ALA A 149 11.63 8.17 18.64
C ALA A 149 10.20 7.86 19.09
N PHE A 150 9.24 8.42 18.35
CA PHE A 150 7.81 8.20 18.52
C PHE A 150 7.41 6.94 17.76
N LYS A 151 7.60 5.75 18.35
CA LYS A 151 7.33 4.46 17.70
C LYS A 151 5.97 3.88 18.03
N SER A 152 5.33 4.38 19.10
CA SER A 152 4.03 3.91 19.56
C SER A 152 2.88 4.37 18.68
N LYS A 153 3.00 5.58 18.13
CA LYS A 153 1.97 6.18 17.28
C LYS A 153 2.36 6.05 15.82
N VAL A 154 1.58 5.29 15.07
CA VAL A 154 1.85 5.02 13.65
C VAL A 154 0.58 5.17 12.81
N TYR A 155 0.77 5.49 11.54
CA TYR A 155 -0.20 5.25 10.48
C TYR A 155 0.41 4.30 9.45
N TYR A 156 -0.40 3.73 8.58
CA TYR A 156 0.05 2.72 7.64
C TYR A 156 -0.08 3.23 6.20
N VAL A 157 0.93 2.96 5.38
CA VAL A 157 0.85 3.19 3.93
C VAL A 157 1.03 1.86 3.23
N LEU A 158 0.04 1.47 2.43
CA LEU A 158 -0.04 0.17 1.77
C LEU A 158 -0.31 0.33 0.28
N GLY A 159 0.00 -0.72 -0.49
CA GLY A 159 -0.29 -0.79 -1.92
C GLY A 159 0.90 -0.45 -2.80
N GLN A 160 0.67 0.35 -3.85
CA GLN A 160 1.67 0.62 -4.90
C GLN A 160 2.62 1.76 -4.50
N VAL A 161 3.44 1.50 -3.49
CA VAL A 161 4.48 2.41 -2.99
C VAL A 161 5.81 1.68 -2.86
N VAL A 162 6.91 2.42 -2.88
CA VAL A 162 8.27 1.86 -2.72
C VAL A 162 8.52 1.47 -1.26
N GLN A 163 7.97 2.21 -0.31
CA GLN A 163 8.15 2.00 1.12
C GLN A 163 6.81 1.75 1.82
N PRO A 164 6.18 0.58 1.64
CA PRO A 164 4.97 0.21 2.36
C PRO A 164 5.27 -0.08 3.84
N GLY A 165 4.24 0.05 4.68
CA GLY A 165 4.31 -0.31 6.09
C GLY A 165 3.96 0.83 7.05
N PRO A 166 4.23 0.64 8.34
CA PRO A 166 4.00 1.65 9.35
C PRO A 166 4.93 2.85 9.17
N LYS A 167 4.38 4.04 9.40
CA LYS A 167 5.10 5.31 9.42
C LYS A 167 4.84 6.00 10.76
N PRO A 168 5.83 6.65 11.36
CA PRO A 168 5.64 7.36 12.62
C PRO A 168 4.64 8.51 12.42
N TYR A 169 3.69 8.63 13.33
CA TYR A 169 2.72 9.70 13.36
C TYR A 169 3.27 10.87 14.18
N THR A 170 3.41 12.03 13.55
CA THR A 170 3.99 13.23 14.18
C THR A 170 2.93 14.22 14.69
N GLY A 171 1.65 13.94 14.43
CA GLY A 171 0.53 14.83 14.75
C GLY A 171 0.22 15.88 13.69
N ARG A 172 1.10 16.07 12.69
CA ARG A 172 0.92 17.03 11.60
C ARG A 172 0.92 16.36 10.22
N ASP A 173 0.88 15.05 10.20
CA ASP A 173 0.93 14.27 8.96
C ASP A 173 -0.36 14.46 8.17
N SER A 174 -0.23 14.81 6.92
CA SER A 174 -1.31 14.91 5.95
C SER A 174 -1.18 13.83 4.89
N VAL A 175 -2.22 13.65 4.08
CA VAL A 175 -2.16 12.68 2.97
C VAL A 175 -1.01 12.98 2.02
N ILE A 176 -0.74 14.26 1.71
CA ILE A 176 0.37 14.64 0.84
C ILE A 176 1.71 14.22 1.45
N THR A 177 1.95 14.56 2.73
CA THR A 177 3.23 14.23 3.39
C THR A 177 3.43 12.73 3.47
N ALA A 178 2.39 11.98 3.83
CA ALA A 178 2.45 10.54 3.99
C ALA A 178 2.67 9.79 2.67
N VAL A 179 1.93 10.15 1.62
CA VAL A 179 2.07 9.53 0.29
C VAL A 179 3.44 9.88 -0.31
N SER A 180 3.87 11.14 -0.20
CA SER A 180 5.20 11.55 -0.69
C SER A 180 6.33 10.80 0.02
N ALA A 181 6.24 10.63 1.33
CA ALA A 181 7.22 9.88 2.12
C ALA A 181 7.25 8.37 1.78
N ALA A 182 6.12 7.82 1.33
CA ALA A 182 6.03 6.41 0.93
C ALA A 182 6.52 6.16 -0.50
N GLN A 183 6.73 7.21 -1.30
CA GLN A 183 7.21 7.16 -2.68
C GLN A 183 6.34 6.25 -3.57
N PRO A 184 5.24 6.75 -4.14
CA PRO A 184 4.41 5.98 -5.05
C PRO A 184 5.22 5.47 -6.25
N ASN A 185 4.99 4.23 -6.65
CA ASN A 185 5.64 3.67 -7.83
C ASN A 185 4.86 4.04 -9.12
N PRO A 186 5.44 3.85 -10.33
CA PRO A 186 4.79 4.20 -11.58
C PRO A 186 3.48 3.45 -11.88
N MET A 187 3.20 2.38 -11.15
CA MET A 187 1.96 1.61 -11.28
C MET A 187 0.87 2.07 -10.31
N ALA A 188 1.17 3.06 -9.48
CA ALA A 188 0.23 3.63 -8.51
C ALA A 188 -0.86 4.45 -9.19
N TRP A 189 -2.11 4.24 -8.76
CA TRP A 189 -3.24 5.07 -9.19
C TRP A 189 -3.42 6.27 -8.27
N LEU A 190 -2.68 7.33 -8.55
CA LEU A 190 -2.62 8.53 -7.71
C LEU A 190 -3.93 9.31 -7.64
N GLU A 191 -4.82 9.12 -8.63
CA GLU A 191 -6.11 9.79 -8.66
C GLU A 191 -7.12 9.18 -7.68
N ARG A 192 -6.88 7.97 -7.16
CA ARG A 192 -7.83 7.20 -6.36
C ARG A 192 -7.21 6.59 -5.09
N ILE A 193 -6.39 7.35 -4.41
CA ILE A 193 -5.83 6.95 -3.11
C ILE A 193 -6.95 6.93 -2.07
N GLN A 194 -6.97 5.90 -1.24
CA GLN A 194 -7.94 5.72 -0.17
C GLN A 194 -7.31 5.96 1.19
N VAL A 195 -7.94 6.79 1.99
CA VAL A 195 -7.64 6.94 3.42
C VAL A 195 -8.73 6.20 4.18
N ILE A 196 -8.34 5.19 4.92
CA ILE A 196 -9.22 4.32 5.68
C ILE A 196 -8.97 4.60 7.15
N ARG A 197 -9.98 5.08 7.84
CA ARG A 197 -9.94 5.28 9.29
C ARG A 197 -10.68 4.14 9.97
N PRO A 198 -9.97 3.22 10.64
CA PRO A 198 -10.61 2.15 11.38
C PRO A 198 -11.49 2.72 12.50
N SER A 199 -12.53 2.00 12.87
CA SER A 199 -13.32 2.32 14.04
C SER A 199 -12.89 1.41 15.19
N ASN A 200 -12.83 1.95 16.39
CA ASN A 200 -12.56 1.16 17.60
C ASN A 200 -13.77 0.31 18.03
N ASP A 201 -14.94 0.56 17.44
CA ASP A 201 -16.16 -0.22 17.68
C ASP A 201 -16.36 -1.20 16.52
N GLU A 202 -16.36 -2.51 16.80
CA GLU A 202 -16.58 -3.57 15.81
C GLU A 202 -17.90 -3.45 15.04
N LYS A 203 -18.90 -2.78 15.61
CA LYS A 203 -20.21 -2.56 14.97
C LYS A 203 -20.19 -1.40 13.98
N VAL A 204 -19.18 -0.55 14.02
CA VAL A 204 -19.07 0.62 13.15
C VAL A 204 -18.06 0.34 12.05
N LYS A 205 -18.51 0.40 10.79
CA LYS A 205 -17.62 0.22 9.64
C LYS A 205 -16.55 1.31 9.59
N ALA A 206 -15.35 0.94 9.14
CA ALA A 206 -14.29 1.89 8.87
C ALA A 206 -14.76 2.99 7.91
N LYS A 207 -14.32 4.21 8.13
CA LYS A 207 -14.58 5.34 7.23
C LYS A 207 -13.56 5.33 6.12
N ILE A 208 -14.04 5.37 4.87
CA ILE A 208 -13.17 5.37 3.69
C ILE A 208 -13.36 6.70 2.95
N PHE A 209 -12.24 7.35 2.68
CA PHE A 209 -12.20 8.62 1.97
C PHE A 209 -11.26 8.52 0.76
N GLU A 210 -11.74 8.91 -0.43
CA GLU A 210 -10.96 8.88 -1.66
C GLU A 210 -10.36 10.25 -1.97
N VAL A 211 -9.07 10.26 -2.25
CA VAL A 211 -8.28 11.46 -2.51
C VAL A 211 -7.61 11.35 -3.89
N ASN A 212 -7.68 12.43 -4.65
CA ASN A 212 -6.91 12.58 -5.88
C ASN A 212 -5.58 13.27 -5.57
N PHE A 213 -4.54 12.49 -5.38
CA PHE A 213 -3.21 12.99 -5.06
C PHE A 213 -2.57 13.75 -6.23
N ASP A 214 -2.82 13.30 -7.47
CA ASP A 214 -2.30 13.96 -8.66
C ASP A 214 -2.80 15.42 -8.77
N ARG A 215 -4.09 15.64 -8.56
CA ARG A 215 -4.65 17.01 -8.52
C ARG A 215 -4.09 17.85 -7.38
N MET A 216 -3.86 17.25 -6.22
CA MET A 216 -3.27 17.96 -5.09
C MET A 216 -1.83 18.38 -5.39
N ALA A 217 -1.02 17.47 -5.96
CA ALA A 217 0.39 17.71 -6.24
C ALA A 217 0.61 18.60 -7.46
N ALA A 218 -0.14 18.37 -8.57
CA ALA A 218 0.06 19.09 -9.82
C ALA A 218 -0.70 20.42 -9.90
N HIS A 219 -1.87 20.52 -9.27
CA HIS A 219 -2.76 21.69 -9.39
C HIS A 219 -2.95 22.46 -8.08
N GLY A 220 -2.39 21.98 -6.96
CA GLY A 220 -2.54 22.64 -5.67
C GLY A 220 -3.95 22.56 -5.07
N GLU A 221 -4.79 21.60 -5.49
CA GLU A 221 -6.14 21.40 -4.96
C GLU A 221 -6.10 20.81 -3.53
N LEU A 222 -5.70 21.60 -2.54
CA LEU A 222 -5.48 21.14 -1.17
C LEU A 222 -6.77 20.93 -0.35
N GLY A 223 -7.94 21.24 -0.89
CA GLY A 223 -9.22 21.13 -0.16
C GLY A 223 -9.55 19.71 0.34
N LYS A 224 -8.89 18.69 -0.19
CA LYS A 224 -9.01 17.28 0.24
C LYS A 224 -7.75 16.76 0.94
N ASN A 225 -6.78 17.62 1.23
CA ASN A 225 -5.59 17.23 1.99
C ASN A 225 -5.95 17.14 3.48
N VAL A 226 -6.44 15.99 3.88
CA VAL A 226 -6.85 15.76 5.27
C VAL A 226 -5.64 15.44 6.16
N LEU A 227 -5.71 15.85 7.43
CA LEU A 227 -4.77 15.40 8.43
C LEU A 227 -5.08 13.97 8.83
N LEU A 228 -4.01 13.20 8.94
CA LEU A 228 -4.07 11.81 9.40
C LEU A 228 -4.27 11.77 10.92
N GLN A 229 -4.78 10.64 11.37
CA GLN A 229 -4.83 10.26 12.78
C GLN A 229 -4.01 8.99 13.01
N GLU A 230 -3.69 8.75 14.27
CA GLU A 230 -3.08 7.47 14.66
C GLU A 230 -3.94 6.31 14.22
N GLY A 231 -3.32 5.29 13.60
CA GLY A 231 -4.01 4.11 13.09
C GLY A 231 -4.66 4.26 11.72
N ASP A 232 -4.62 5.44 11.09
CA ASP A 232 -5.12 5.60 9.71
C ASP A 232 -4.33 4.72 8.74
N ILE A 233 -5.04 4.19 7.74
CA ILE A 233 -4.45 3.37 6.68
C ILE A 233 -4.61 4.11 5.35
N ILE A 234 -3.50 4.40 4.70
CA ILE A 234 -3.47 4.95 3.34
C ILE A 234 -3.24 3.80 2.38
N TYR A 235 -4.21 3.54 1.53
CA TYR A 235 -4.10 2.53 0.50
C TYR A 235 -3.93 3.17 -0.87
N VAL A 236 -2.82 2.86 -1.54
CA VAL A 236 -2.49 3.31 -2.89
C VAL A 236 -2.78 2.17 -3.86
N PRO A 237 -3.91 2.20 -4.60
CA PRO A 237 -4.28 1.12 -5.49
C PRO A 237 -3.40 1.06 -6.74
N PRO A 238 -3.31 -0.10 -7.40
CA PRO A 238 -2.71 -0.20 -8.72
C PRO A 238 -3.61 0.44 -9.79
N THR A 239 -3.01 0.96 -10.86
CA THR A 239 -3.77 1.33 -12.06
C THR A 239 -4.46 0.08 -12.65
N ILE A 240 -5.56 0.29 -13.38
CA ILE A 240 -6.32 -0.81 -13.99
C ILE A 240 -5.41 -1.67 -14.89
N LEU A 241 -4.54 -1.03 -15.66
CA LEU A 241 -3.59 -1.72 -16.53
C LEU A 241 -2.58 -2.56 -15.73
N ALA A 242 -2.08 -2.04 -14.62
CA ALA A 242 -1.17 -2.75 -13.73
C ALA A 242 -1.85 -3.95 -13.06
N ALA A 243 -3.11 -3.81 -12.66
CA ALA A 243 -3.89 -4.90 -12.07
C ALA A 243 -4.09 -6.05 -13.06
N VAL A 244 -4.47 -5.74 -14.30
CA VAL A 244 -4.62 -6.74 -15.39
C VAL A 244 -3.28 -7.37 -15.72
N GLY A 245 -2.21 -6.59 -15.84
CA GLY A 245 -0.86 -7.09 -16.13
C GLY A 245 -0.37 -8.09 -15.08
N LYS A 246 -0.62 -7.83 -13.80
CA LYS A 246 -0.28 -8.74 -12.71
C LYS A 246 -1.04 -10.08 -12.81
N THR A 247 -2.35 -10.03 -13.08
CA THR A 247 -3.17 -11.24 -13.27
C THR A 247 -2.70 -12.06 -14.48
N VAL A 248 -2.37 -11.40 -15.59
CA VAL A 248 -1.83 -12.08 -16.78
C VAL A 248 -0.47 -12.71 -16.47
N GLN A 249 0.40 -12.03 -15.74
CA GLN A 249 1.70 -12.55 -15.34
C GLN A 249 1.58 -13.77 -14.40
N GLU A 250 0.63 -13.75 -13.47
CA GLU A 250 0.35 -14.90 -12.59
C GLU A 250 -0.17 -16.11 -13.37
N ILE A 251 -0.98 -15.90 -14.42
CA ILE A 251 -1.49 -16.97 -15.30
C ILE A 251 -0.37 -17.52 -16.18
N LEU A 252 0.55 -16.68 -16.68
CA LEU A 252 1.62 -17.08 -17.58
C LEU A 252 2.88 -17.57 -16.86
N ALA A 253 3.07 -17.25 -15.60
CA ALA A 253 4.23 -17.64 -14.81
C ALA A 253 4.52 -19.16 -14.82
N PRO A 254 3.52 -20.07 -14.67
CA PRO A 254 3.78 -21.51 -14.75
C PRO A 254 4.23 -21.95 -16.15
N ILE A 255 3.85 -21.26 -17.22
CA ILE A 255 4.24 -21.62 -18.60
C ILE A 255 5.69 -21.23 -18.87
N THR A 256 6.14 -20.08 -18.37
CA THR A 256 7.52 -19.62 -18.55
C THR A 256 8.52 -20.42 -17.72
N SER A 257 8.14 -20.86 -16.52
CA SER A 257 9.00 -21.70 -15.68
C SER A 257 9.27 -23.08 -16.31
N THR A 258 8.27 -23.66 -16.98
CA THR A 258 8.42 -24.94 -17.69
C THR A 258 9.35 -24.83 -18.91
N ALA A 259 9.28 -23.72 -19.66
CA ALA A 259 10.15 -23.48 -20.81
C ALA A 259 11.62 -23.35 -20.41
N THR A 260 11.92 -22.70 -19.28
CA THR A 260 13.29 -22.55 -18.78
C THR A 260 13.87 -23.90 -18.31
N THR A 261 13.05 -24.76 -17.70
CA THR A 261 13.46 -26.10 -17.28
C THR A 261 13.79 -26.99 -18.44
N ILE A 262 13.04 -26.94 -19.55
CA ILE A 262 13.31 -27.70 -20.77
C ILE A 262 14.64 -27.27 -21.39
N THR A 263 14.95 -25.98 -21.43
CA THR A 263 16.20 -25.47 -22.00
C THR A 263 17.43 -25.90 -21.17
N VAL A 264 17.31 -25.98 -19.85
CA VAL A 264 18.37 -26.45 -18.96
C VAL A 264 18.60 -27.95 -19.14
N ILE A 265 17.54 -28.75 -19.30
CA ILE A 265 17.66 -30.20 -19.54
C ILE A 265 18.30 -30.48 -20.90
N GLN A 266 17.97 -29.71 -21.94
CA GLN A 266 18.63 -29.86 -23.25
C GLN A 266 20.11 -29.50 -23.23
N ARG A 267 20.54 -28.52 -22.43
CA ARG A 267 21.94 -28.16 -22.27
C ARG A 267 22.73 -29.20 -21.43
N ALA A 268 22.08 -29.86 -20.49
CA ALA A 268 22.70 -30.91 -19.69
C ALA A 268 22.83 -32.24 -20.47
N ALA A 269 21.99 -32.47 -21.48
CA ALA A 269 22.04 -33.68 -22.31
C ALA A 269 23.13 -33.63 -23.42
N VAL A 270 23.63 -32.43 -23.76
CA VAL A 270 24.77 -32.25 -24.67
C VAL A 270 26.02 -32.06 -23.80
N GLY A 271 26.64 -33.22 -23.41
CA GLY A 271 27.89 -33.21 -22.65
C GLY A 271 29.03 -32.54 -23.43
N PRO A 272 30.05 -32.02 -22.74
CA PRO A 272 31.17 -31.37 -23.41
C PRO A 272 31.90 -32.33 -24.32
N ALA A 273 32.05 -31.93 -25.60
CA ALA A 273 32.84 -32.64 -26.56
C ALA A 273 34.28 -32.76 -26.05
N ALA A 274 34.75 -33.99 -25.84
CA ALA A 274 36.12 -34.27 -25.43
C ALA A 274 37.07 -33.74 -26.51
N THR A 275 37.86 -32.75 -26.20
CA THR A 275 39.04 -32.35 -26.95
C THR A 275 40.12 -33.41 -26.73
N GLN A 276 40.27 -34.31 -27.68
CA GLN A 276 41.44 -35.16 -27.78
C GLN A 276 42.63 -34.30 -28.25
N SER A 277 43.57 -34.07 -27.34
CA SER A 277 44.93 -33.67 -27.69
C SER A 277 45.73 -34.95 -28.05
N GLY A 278 46.05 -35.14 -29.29
CA GLY A 278 47.04 -36.13 -29.73
C GLY A 278 48.45 -35.57 -29.70
N PRO A 279 49.51 -36.43 -29.80
CA PRO A 279 50.85 -36.22 -29.27
C PRO A 279 51.69 -35.20 -30.01
#